data_d8cb7e0a76e90e33c307965453c66572
#
_entry.id   d8cb7e0a76e90e33c307965453c66572
#
_cell.length_a   1.000
_cell.length_b   1.000
_cell.length_c   1.000
_cell.angle_alpha   90.00
_cell.angle_beta   90.00
_cell.angle_gamma   90.00
#
_symmetry.space_group_name_H-M   'P 1'
#
loop_
_entity.id
_entity.type
_entity.pdbx_description
1 polymer ?
#
loop_
_entity_poly.entity_id
_entity_poly.type
_entity_poly.pdbx_seq_one_letter_code
_entity_poly.pdbx_strand_id
1 'polypeptide(L)'
;MKIGTLELGEKPLFLAPMESVTDPSFRFICKEYGADVLCTEFVSSDGLIRGAKSTKEKLLIEPYEYPIAIQIYGHIKEAMVEAAQIAAHSSPSYLDINFGCPVRKIAGRGAGSGMMRNPDKLIEITEAVVKAVSLPVTVKTRLGWDMESKIIVDLALRLQDVGVAALTIHGRTGTQLYRGEADWTLIGEIKESSKITIPIVGNGDIKDAAGAKEAFDRYGVDGVMIGRATYGRPWLFKQIKRLIETGEELPDPTTLERVELAKKHLLKSVEVKGERVGVLEMRRHLSAYFKGYPNFK
;
A
#
# COMPACT_ATOMS: atom_id res chain seq x y z
N MET A 1 2.48 7.01 -15.60
CA MET A 1 3.31 7.02 -14.35
C MET A 1 4.48 6.08 -14.49
N LYS A 2 5.64 6.39 -13.90
CA LYS A 2 6.84 5.55 -13.98
C LYS A 2 7.55 5.49 -12.62
N ILE A 3 7.94 4.29 -12.17
CA ILE A 3 8.74 4.06 -10.96
C ILE A 3 10.09 3.47 -11.38
N GLY A 4 11.17 4.27 -11.33
CA GLY A 4 12.44 3.88 -11.92
C GLY A 4 12.28 3.56 -13.42
N THR A 5 12.54 2.31 -13.82
CA THR A 5 12.35 1.82 -15.20
C THR A 5 10.97 1.20 -15.45
N LEU A 6 10.16 1.01 -14.40
CA LEU A 6 8.86 0.36 -14.47
C LEU A 6 7.80 1.33 -14.98
N GLU A 7 7.17 1.02 -16.12
CA GLU A 7 6.06 1.79 -16.67
C GLU A 7 4.71 1.21 -16.25
N LEU A 8 3.83 2.07 -15.71
CA LEU A 8 2.55 1.68 -15.11
C LEU A 8 1.33 2.20 -15.87
N GLY A 9 1.55 2.84 -17.03
CA GLY A 9 0.46 3.49 -17.77
C GLY A 9 -0.03 4.78 -17.13
N GLU A 10 -1.24 5.20 -17.52
CA GLU A 10 -1.90 6.38 -16.98
C GLU A 10 -2.80 6.01 -15.79
N LYS A 11 -2.86 6.88 -14.78
CA LYS A 11 -3.75 6.77 -13.61
C LYS A 11 -3.75 5.37 -12.94
N PRO A 12 -2.58 4.75 -12.64
CA PRO A 12 -2.53 3.41 -12.07
C PRO A 12 -3.16 3.35 -10.67
N LEU A 13 -3.80 2.20 -10.38
CA LEU A 13 -4.45 1.91 -9.13
C LEU A 13 -3.61 0.92 -8.32
N PHE A 14 -3.28 1.31 -7.09
CA PHE A 14 -2.45 0.53 -6.17
C PHE A 14 -3.29 -0.12 -5.09
N LEU A 15 -3.05 -1.40 -4.80
CA LEU A 15 -3.55 -2.03 -3.58
C LEU A 15 -2.65 -1.66 -2.40
N ALA A 16 -3.22 -1.04 -1.38
CA ALA A 16 -2.47 -0.67 -0.17
C ALA A 16 -2.04 -1.91 0.63
N PRO A 17 -0.82 -1.91 1.21
CA PRO A 17 -0.40 -2.94 2.15
C PRO A 17 -1.24 -2.89 3.43
N MET A 18 -1.92 -3.98 3.75
CA MET A 18 -2.77 -4.11 4.94
C MET A 18 -2.46 -5.43 5.66
N GLU A 19 -1.91 -5.32 6.86
CA GLU A 19 -1.57 -6.49 7.69
C GLU A 19 -2.76 -7.42 7.89
N SER A 20 -2.55 -8.70 7.69
CA SER A 20 -3.55 -9.76 7.75
C SER A 20 -4.71 -9.62 6.75
N VAL A 21 -4.59 -8.80 5.72
CA VAL A 21 -5.61 -8.61 4.68
C VAL A 21 -5.03 -8.81 3.28
N THR A 22 -3.90 -8.17 2.97
CA THR A 22 -3.30 -8.25 1.63
C THR A 22 -2.32 -9.41 1.49
N ASP A 23 -2.77 -10.59 1.93
CA ASP A 23 -2.10 -11.85 1.69
C ASP A 23 -2.13 -12.25 0.19
N PRO A 24 -1.36 -13.25 -0.26
CA PRO A 24 -1.33 -13.62 -1.67
C PRO A 24 -2.69 -13.94 -2.27
N SER A 25 -3.61 -14.53 -1.49
CA SER A 25 -4.95 -14.88 -1.99
C SER A 25 -5.82 -13.65 -2.25
N PHE A 26 -5.77 -12.64 -1.38
CA PHE A 26 -6.49 -11.39 -1.59
C PHE A 26 -5.84 -10.54 -2.68
N ARG A 27 -4.49 -10.52 -2.76
CA ARG A 27 -3.78 -9.85 -3.85
C ARG A 27 -4.15 -10.44 -5.21
N PHE A 28 -4.27 -11.78 -5.30
CA PHE A 28 -4.78 -12.46 -6.50
C PHE A 28 -6.14 -11.91 -6.94
N ILE A 29 -7.10 -11.87 -6.03
CA ILE A 29 -8.43 -11.35 -6.33
C ILE A 29 -8.39 -9.87 -6.76
N CYS A 30 -7.66 -9.02 -6.05
CA CYS A 30 -7.54 -7.61 -6.42
C CYS A 30 -6.89 -7.40 -7.79
N LYS A 31 -5.90 -8.24 -8.14
CA LYS A 31 -5.25 -8.22 -9.46
C LYS A 31 -6.23 -8.54 -10.58
N GLU A 32 -7.05 -9.57 -10.41
CA GLU A 32 -8.09 -9.92 -11.39
C GLU A 32 -9.15 -8.84 -11.58
N TYR A 33 -9.42 -8.08 -10.52
CA TYR A 33 -10.34 -6.95 -10.58
C TYR A 33 -9.68 -5.64 -11.03
N GLY A 34 -8.41 -5.68 -11.43
CA GLY A 34 -7.77 -4.56 -12.10
C GLY A 34 -6.90 -3.67 -11.20
N ALA A 35 -6.46 -4.14 -10.04
CA ALA A 35 -5.35 -3.49 -9.35
C ALA A 35 -4.09 -3.55 -10.23
N ASP A 36 -3.53 -2.39 -10.60
CA ASP A 36 -2.36 -2.33 -11.47
C ASP A 36 -1.11 -2.76 -10.72
N VAL A 37 -0.95 -2.28 -9.50
CA VAL A 37 0.21 -2.52 -8.66
C VAL A 37 -0.22 -3.11 -7.32
N LEU A 38 0.44 -4.17 -6.93
CA LEU A 38 0.25 -4.82 -5.64
C LEU A 38 1.38 -4.47 -4.67
N CYS A 39 1.12 -4.65 -3.38
CA CYS A 39 2.13 -4.53 -2.34
C CYS A 39 1.94 -5.66 -1.33
N THR A 40 3.03 -6.27 -0.88
CA THR A 40 2.97 -7.28 0.18
C THR A 40 2.52 -6.67 1.50
N GLU A 41 2.10 -7.50 2.44
CA GLU A 41 2.05 -7.07 3.83
C GLU A 41 3.43 -6.61 4.27
N PHE A 42 3.49 -5.61 5.15
CA PHE A 42 4.78 -5.06 5.55
C PHE A 42 5.61 -6.03 6.40
N VAL A 43 6.90 -6.07 6.11
CA VAL A 43 7.88 -7.02 6.66
C VAL A 43 8.79 -6.30 7.65
N SER A 44 8.90 -6.83 8.88
CA SER A 44 9.82 -6.28 9.88
C SER A 44 11.27 -6.55 9.50
N SER A 45 12.11 -5.50 9.44
CA SER A 45 13.55 -5.65 9.23
C SER A 45 14.19 -6.56 10.29
N ASP A 46 13.90 -6.33 11.58
CA ASP A 46 14.40 -7.16 12.68
C ASP A 46 13.95 -8.63 12.59
N GLY A 47 12.70 -8.86 12.15
CA GLY A 47 12.18 -10.21 11.97
C GLY A 47 12.85 -10.92 10.79
N LEU A 48 13.11 -10.19 9.72
CA LEU A 48 13.69 -10.72 8.49
C LEU A 48 15.15 -11.14 8.69
N ILE A 49 15.98 -10.27 9.27
CA ILE A 49 17.41 -10.57 9.53
C ILE A 49 17.59 -11.71 10.52
N ARG A 50 16.65 -11.91 11.46
CA ARG A 50 16.65 -13.05 12.38
C ARG A 50 16.10 -14.33 11.77
N GLY A 51 15.69 -14.31 10.51
CA GLY A 51 15.19 -15.48 9.79
C GLY A 51 13.83 -15.98 10.25
N ALA A 52 13.00 -15.14 10.87
CA ALA A 52 11.67 -15.51 11.35
C ALA A 52 10.80 -16.04 10.19
N LYS A 53 10.26 -17.26 10.33
CA LYS A 53 9.50 -17.96 9.28
C LYS A 53 8.35 -17.13 8.73
N SER A 54 7.51 -16.58 9.61
CA SER A 54 6.36 -15.73 9.20
C SER A 54 6.75 -14.47 8.43
N THR A 55 7.98 -13.98 8.62
CA THR A 55 8.51 -12.82 7.91
C THR A 55 8.99 -13.23 6.51
N LYS A 56 9.64 -14.39 6.39
CA LYS A 56 10.08 -14.94 5.10
C LYS A 56 8.89 -15.31 4.19
N GLU A 57 7.82 -15.84 4.77
CA GLU A 57 6.60 -16.18 4.02
C GLU A 57 5.97 -14.95 3.33
N LYS A 58 6.11 -13.76 3.92
CA LYS A 58 5.63 -12.51 3.31
C LYS A 58 6.45 -12.02 2.12
N LEU A 59 7.64 -12.60 1.89
CA LEU A 59 8.47 -12.30 0.71
C LEU A 59 8.10 -13.13 -0.52
N LEU A 60 7.23 -14.13 -0.37
CA LEU A 60 6.79 -14.96 -1.49
C LEU A 60 5.93 -14.14 -2.45
N ILE A 61 6.33 -14.17 -3.72
CA ILE A 61 5.69 -13.47 -4.83
C ILE A 61 5.37 -14.48 -5.93
N GLU A 62 4.15 -14.44 -6.42
CA GLU A 62 3.71 -15.26 -7.53
C GLU A 62 3.82 -14.50 -8.87
N PRO A 63 4.06 -15.17 -10.00
CA PRO A 63 4.22 -14.51 -11.30
C PRO A 63 3.05 -13.59 -11.71
N TYR A 64 1.83 -13.93 -11.35
CA TYR A 64 0.64 -13.11 -11.66
C TYR A 64 0.56 -11.81 -10.86
N GLU A 65 1.35 -11.65 -9.79
CA GLU A 65 1.28 -10.48 -8.92
C GLU A 65 2.01 -9.26 -9.49
N TYR A 66 2.86 -9.47 -10.49
CA TYR A 66 3.63 -8.36 -11.08
C TYR A 66 2.75 -7.33 -11.80
N PRO A 67 3.06 -6.02 -11.66
CA PRO A 67 4.09 -5.46 -10.80
C PRO A 67 3.69 -5.46 -9.31
N ILE A 68 4.64 -5.83 -8.45
CA ILE A 68 4.44 -5.91 -7.01
C ILE A 68 5.64 -5.32 -6.25
N ALA A 69 5.36 -4.62 -5.14
CA ALA A 69 6.37 -4.19 -4.17
C ALA A 69 6.45 -5.14 -2.98
N ILE A 70 7.66 -5.33 -2.45
CA ILE A 70 7.85 -5.81 -1.08
C ILE A 70 8.00 -4.59 -0.18
N GLN A 71 7.14 -4.50 0.86
CA GLN A 71 7.21 -3.40 1.81
C GLN A 71 7.94 -3.83 3.09
N ILE A 72 8.99 -3.10 3.46
CA ILE A 72 9.76 -3.32 4.69
C ILE A 72 9.57 -2.17 5.68
N TYR A 73 9.72 -2.44 6.97
CA TYR A 73 9.71 -1.41 8.01
C TYR A 73 10.71 -1.70 9.12
N GLY A 74 11.23 -0.65 9.71
CA GLY A 74 12.18 -0.70 10.81
C GLY A 74 12.58 0.70 11.27
N HIS A 75 13.54 0.78 12.19
CA HIS A 75 14.07 2.04 12.74
C HIS A 75 15.57 1.99 13.01
N ILE A 76 16.22 0.88 12.65
CA ILE A 76 17.67 0.68 12.76
C ILE A 76 18.23 0.62 11.33
N LYS A 77 19.16 1.50 10.98
CA LYS A 77 19.68 1.67 9.63
C LYS A 77 20.28 0.37 9.08
N GLU A 78 21.15 -0.26 9.84
CA GLU A 78 21.85 -1.48 9.42
C GLU A 78 20.86 -2.62 9.17
N ALA A 79 19.86 -2.78 10.05
CA ALA A 79 18.82 -3.78 9.88
C ALA A 79 17.92 -3.51 8.66
N MET A 80 17.65 -2.23 8.35
CA MET A 80 16.86 -1.85 7.17
C MET A 80 17.64 -2.12 5.87
N VAL A 81 18.93 -1.86 5.84
CA VAL A 81 19.81 -2.17 4.70
C VAL A 81 19.85 -3.67 4.45
N GLU A 82 20.16 -4.47 5.47
CA GLU A 82 20.21 -5.92 5.34
C GLU A 82 18.86 -6.52 4.92
N ALA A 83 17.76 -6.04 5.53
CA ALA A 83 16.41 -6.47 5.16
C ALA A 83 16.07 -6.12 3.71
N ALA A 84 16.47 -4.94 3.21
CA ALA A 84 16.27 -4.54 1.82
C ALA A 84 17.04 -5.47 0.86
N GLN A 85 18.29 -5.82 1.17
CA GLN A 85 19.09 -6.75 0.38
C GLN A 85 18.45 -8.15 0.35
N ILE A 86 18.00 -8.66 1.50
CA ILE A 86 17.28 -9.94 1.58
C ILE A 86 15.98 -9.90 0.75
N ALA A 87 15.19 -8.84 0.90
CA ALA A 87 13.93 -8.68 0.17
C ALA A 87 14.14 -8.57 -1.36
N ALA A 88 15.23 -7.94 -1.79
CA ALA A 88 15.58 -7.82 -3.21
C ALA A 88 15.83 -9.19 -3.89
N HIS A 89 16.29 -10.20 -3.15
CA HIS A 89 16.47 -11.56 -3.69
C HIS A 89 15.14 -12.24 -4.09
N SER A 90 14.00 -11.79 -3.58
CA SER A 90 12.68 -12.24 -4.04
C SER A 90 12.25 -11.59 -5.35
N SER A 91 13.09 -10.77 -5.96
CA SER A 91 12.88 -10.10 -7.25
C SER A 91 11.57 -9.33 -7.37
N PRO A 92 11.17 -8.50 -6.39
CA PRO A 92 10.00 -7.63 -6.56
C PRO A 92 10.27 -6.59 -7.66
N SER A 93 9.21 -5.95 -8.16
CA SER A 93 9.35 -4.85 -9.13
C SER A 93 10.06 -3.64 -8.52
N TYR A 94 9.89 -3.41 -7.24
CA TYR A 94 10.57 -2.38 -6.44
C TYR A 94 10.42 -2.67 -4.94
N LEU A 95 11.21 -2.01 -4.11
CA LEU A 95 11.08 -2.05 -2.66
C LEU A 95 10.33 -0.82 -2.17
N ASP A 96 9.46 -1.00 -1.16
CA ASP A 96 8.75 0.11 -0.52
C ASP A 96 9.09 0.18 0.97
N ILE A 97 9.37 1.38 1.48
CA ILE A 97 9.66 1.61 2.90
C ILE A 97 8.42 2.16 3.59
N ASN A 98 7.99 1.48 4.67
CA ASN A 98 6.85 1.91 5.46
C ASN A 98 7.24 2.88 6.57
N PHE A 99 6.92 4.16 6.38
CA PHE A 99 6.95 5.21 7.40
C PHE A 99 5.53 5.73 7.74
N GLY A 100 4.51 4.92 7.47
CA GLY A 100 3.11 5.32 7.66
C GLY A 100 2.29 4.48 8.65
N CYS A 101 2.77 3.29 9.08
CA CYS A 101 2.02 2.43 10.00
C CYS A 101 1.86 3.08 11.38
N PRO A 102 0.62 3.38 11.84
CA PRO A 102 0.39 4.08 13.09
C PRO A 102 0.17 3.14 14.27
N VAL A 103 0.27 1.83 14.09
CA VAL A 103 0.02 0.85 15.14
C VAL A 103 0.97 1.10 16.30
N ARG A 104 0.43 1.25 17.54
CA ARG A 104 1.19 1.61 18.75
C ARG A 104 2.43 0.75 18.98
N LYS A 105 2.33 -0.57 18.72
CA LYS A 105 3.46 -1.52 18.87
C LYS A 105 4.62 -1.20 17.92
N ILE A 106 4.35 -0.59 16.76
CA ILE A 106 5.33 -0.21 15.74
C ILE A 106 5.77 1.24 15.95
N ALA A 107 4.83 2.17 15.93
CA ALA A 107 5.11 3.60 16.04
C ALA A 107 5.71 4.00 17.40
N GLY A 108 5.32 3.34 18.48
CA GLY A 108 5.89 3.54 19.81
C GLY A 108 7.37 3.15 19.93
N ARG A 109 7.85 2.26 19.06
CA ARG A 109 9.27 1.88 18.96
C ARG A 109 10.07 2.76 18.00
N GLY A 110 9.47 3.79 17.43
CA GLY A 110 10.10 4.69 16.47
C GLY A 110 10.12 4.17 15.03
N ALA A 111 9.40 3.08 14.71
CA ALA A 111 9.23 2.58 13.34
C ALA A 111 7.90 3.04 12.74
N GLY A 112 7.65 2.75 11.45
CA GLY A 112 6.43 3.19 10.78
C GLY A 112 6.23 4.70 10.91
N SER A 113 5.02 5.16 11.25
CA SER A 113 4.75 6.61 11.42
C SER A 113 5.53 7.24 12.58
N GLY A 114 6.05 6.45 13.52
CA GLY A 114 6.91 6.92 14.60
C GLY A 114 8.21 7.56 14.11
N MET A 115 8.70 7.19 12.92
CA MET A 115 9.88 7.79 12.28
C MET A 115 9.66 9.26 11.92
N MET A 116 8.44 9.70 11.71
CA MET A 116 8.13 11.10 11.38
C MET A 116 8.47 12.10 12.50
N ARG A 117 8.76 11.60 13.71
CA ARG A 117 9.29 12.41 14.82
C ARG A 117 10.79 12.70 14.70
N ASN A 118 11.49 11.99 13.83
CA ASN A 118 12.90 12.18 13.55
C ASN A 118 13.14 12.10 12.03
N PRO A 119 12.81 13.18 11.28
CA PRO A 119 12.92 13.20 9.83
C PRO A 119 14.36 13.01 9.33
N ASP A 120 15.38 13.46 10.08
CA ASP A 120 16.78 13.29 9.68
C ASP A 120 17.17 11.82 9.67
N LYS A 121 16.79 11.07 10.71
CA LYS A 121 17.00 9.62 10.77
C LYS A 121 16.19 8.87 9.69
N LEU A 122 14.98 9.33 9.38
CA LEU A 122 14.17 8.79 8.30
C LEU A 122 14.89 8.91 6.95
N ILE A 123 15.44 10.09 6.67
CA ILE A 123 16.22 10.34 5.44
C ILE A 123 17.50 9.50 5.44
N GLU A 124 18.25 9.45 6.54
CA GLU A 124 19.48 8.65 6.66
C GLU A 124 19.22 7.17 6.35
N ILE A 125 18.15 6.58 6.90
CA ILE A 125 17.77 5.19 6.64
C ILE A 125 17.38 5.00 5.17
N THR A 126 16.59 5.91 4.63
CA THR A 126 16.12 5.84 3.23
C THR A 126 17.29 5.90 2.27
N GLU A 127 18.21 6.84 2.45
CA GLU A 127 19.42 6.98 1.63
C GLU A 127 20.28 5.72 1.66
N ALA A 128 20.46 5.14 2.86
CA ALA A 128 21.23 3.91 3.03
C ALA A 128 20.58 2.73 2.29
N VAL A 129 19.25 2.60 2.35
CA VAL A 129 18.52 1.55 1.61
C VAL A 129 18.61 1.78 0.10
N VAL A 130 18.40 3.00 -0.38
CA VAL A 130 18.52 3.34 -1.82
C VAL A 130 19.90 2.97 -2.37
N LYS A 131 20.98 3.26 -1.62
CA LYS A 131 22.35 2.92 -2.02
C LYS A 131 22.67 1.43 -1.96
N ALA A 132 21.93 0.65 -1.18
CA ALA A 132 22.23 -0.77 -0.92
C ALA A 132 21.62 -1.74 -1.92
N VAL A 133 20.67 -1.30 -2.77
CA VAL A 133 19.96 -2.16 -3.72
C VAL A 133 19.93 -1.54 -5.12
N SER A 134 19.84 -2.36 -6.16
CA SER A 134 19.70 -1.92 -7.54
C SER A 134 18.24 -1.67 -7.97
N LEU A 135 17.28 -2.14 -7.17
CA LEU A 135 15.86 -1.95 -7.42
C LEU A 135 15.43 -0.51 -7.11
N PRO A 136 14.41 0.02 -7.80
CA PRO A 136 13.79 1.27 -7.38
C PRO A 136 13.29 1.16 -5.92
N VAL A 137 13.51 2.21 -5.14
CA VAL A 137 13.01 2.30 -3.76
C VAL A 137 11.94 3.38 -3.69
N THR A 138 10.79 3.04 -3.11
CA THR A 138 9.70 3.99 -2.84
C THR A 138 9.47 4.12 -1.34
N VAL A 139 8.73 5.14 -0.95
CA VAL A 139 8.37 5.38 0.45
C VAL A 139 6.87 5.53 0.57
N LYS A 140 6.26 4.87 1.57
CA LYS A 140 4.88 5.10 1.96
C LYS A 140 4.82 5.75 3.34
N THR A 141 4.25 6.95 3.42
CA THR A 141 4.25 7.76 4.64
C THR A 141 2.89 8.44 4.89
N ARG A 142 2.85 9.35 5.85
CA ARG A 142 1.72 10.20 6.25
C ARG A 142 2.10 11.68 6.16
N LEU A 143 1.17 12.58 6.53
CA LEU A 143 1.40 14.04 6.50
C LEU A 143 2.42 14.51 7.54
N GLY A 144 2.58 13.78 8.62
CA GLY A 144 3.44 14.07 9.75
C GLY A 144 3.10 13.18 10.94
N TRP A 145 3.74 13.43 12.09
CA TRP A 145 3.44 12.69 13.30
C TRP A 145 2.07 13.08 13.88
N ASP A 146 1.82 14.36 14.05
CA ASP A 146 0.59 14.96 14.58
C ASP A 146 0.17 16.20 13.77
N MET A 147 -0.86 16.90 14.22
CA MET A 147 -1.42 18.04 13.50
C MET A 147 -0.49 19.26 13.50
N GLU A 148 0.36 19.40 14.54
CA GLU A 148 1.31 20.49 14.70
C GLU A 148 2.61 20.23 13.92
N SER A 149 2.89 18.98 13.56
CA SER A 149 4.12 18.56 12.87
C SER A 149 3.85 17.92 11.50
N LYS A 150 3.06 18.57 10.65
CA LYS A 150 2.89 18.18 9.25
C LYS A 150 4.11 18.58 8.43
N ILE A 151 5.04 17.66 8.26
CA ILE A 151 6.34 17.89 7.61
C ILE A 151 6.41 17.40 6.17
N ILE A 152 5.30 16.89 5.61
CA ILE A 152 5.31 16.10 4.36
C ILE A 152 5.85 16.89 3.15
N VAL A 153 5.63 18.20 3.07
CA VAL A 153 6.07 19.03 1.93
C VAL A 153 7.60 19.09 1.87
N ASP A 154 8.26 19.42 2.99
CA ASP A 154 9.72 19.41 3.10
C ASP A 154 10.28 17.98 2.97
N LEU A 155 9.64 17.03 3.65
CA LEU A 155 10.06 15.63 3.61
C LEU A 155 10.02 15.03 2.18
N ALA A 156 9.06 15.42 1.35
CA ALA A 156 8.97 14.95 -0.03
C ALA A 156 10.19 15.38 -0.87
N LEU A 157 10.65 16.62 -0.72
CA LEU A 157 11.86 17.11 -1.37
C LEU A 157 13.09 16.32 -0.90
N ARG A 158 13.26 16.19 0.40
CA ARG A 158 14.40 15.45 0.99
C ARG A 158 14.43 13.98 0.59
N LEU A 159 13.27 13.33 0.49
CA LEU A 159 13.16 11.94 0.00
C LEU A 159 13.54 11.82 -1.48
N GLN A 160 13.10 12.76 -2.31
CA GLN A 160 13.51 12.82 -3.71
C GLN A 160 15.02 12.99 -3.83
N ASP A 161 15.63 13.90 -3.06
CA ASP A 161 17.06 14.21 -3.12
C ASP A 161 17.95 13.00 -2.79
N VAL A 162 17.48 12.08 -1.93
CA VAL A 162 18.19 10.84 -1.62
C VAL A 162 17.88 9.68 -2.57
N GLY A 163 17.12 9.92 -3.65
CA GLY A 163 16.90 8.97 -4.73
C GLY A 163 15.66 8.09 -4.61
N VAL A 164 14.65 8.49 -3.82
CA VAL A 164 13.35 7.80 -3.80
C VAL A 164 12.69 7.90 -5.18
N ALA A 165 12.22 6.78 -5.72
CA ALA A 165 11.66 6.69 -7.07
C ALA A 165 10.18 7.06 -7.18
N ALA A 166 9.44 7.03 -6.07
CA ALA A 166 8.05 7.50 -5.96
C ALA A 166 7.65 7.61 -4.48
N LEU A 167 6.67 8.46 -4.17
CA LEU A 167 6.20 8.69 -2.81
C LEU A 167 4.70 8.43 -2.70
N THR A 168 4.30 7.55 -1.78
CA THR A 168 2.88 7.35 -1.43
C THR A 168 2.55 8.07 -0.14
N ILE A 169 1.55 8.95 -0.17
CA ILE A 169 1.19 9.80 0.98
C ILE A 169 -0.23 9.49 1.44
N HIS A 170 -0.39 9.06 2.70
CA HIS A 170 -1.69 8.96 3.33
C HIS A 170 -2.07 10.33 3.93
N GLY A 171 -3.22 10.87 3.54
CA GLY A 171 -3.75 12.18 3.95
C GLY A 171 -4.15 12.28 5.44
N ARG A 172 -3.47 11.57 6.34
CA ARG A 172 -3.61 11.64 7.79
C ARG A 172 -2.26 11.71 8.47
N THR A 173 -2.24 12.22 9.70
CA THR A 173 -1.06 12.15 10.57
C THR A 173 -0.96 10.81 11.30
N GLY A 174 0.18 10.53 11.92
CA GLY A 174 0.41 9.33 12.74
C GLY A 174 -0.59 9.20 13.88
N THR A 175 -0.81 10.29 14.63
CA THR A 175 -1.70 10.31 15.81
C THR A 175 -3.19 10.25 15.47
N GLN A 176 -3.59 10.64 14.27
CA GLN A 176 -4.97 10.48 13.82
C GLN A 176 -5.37 9.01 13.66
N LEU A 177 -4.42 8.09 13.42
CA LEU A 177 -4.71 6.70 13.07
C LEU A 177 -5.63 6.63 11.83
N TYR A 178 -6.92 6.39 12.05
CA TYR A 178 -7.99 6.37 11.04
C TYR A 178 -9.16 7.28 11.41
N ARG A 179 -9.00 8.15 12.44
CA ARG A 179 -10.05 9.09 12.87
C ARG A 179 -10.10 10.31 11.96
N GLY A 180 -11.26 10.95 11.93
CA GLY A 180 -11.52 12.09 11.05
C GLY A 180 -11.44 11.71 9.58
N GLU A 181 -11.25 12.68 8.71
CA GLU A 181 -11.11 12.52 7.27
C GLU A 181 -9.66 12.65 6.83
N ALA A 182 -9.32 12.04 5.69
CA ALA A 182 -8.03 12.24 5.05
C ALA A 182 -7.99 13.62 4.39
N ASP A 183 -6.98 14.41 4.73
CA ASP A 183 -6.72 15.72 4.16
C ASP A 183 -5.75 15.59 2.98
N TRP A 184 -6.22 15.84 1.77
CA TRP A 184 -5.44 15.74 0.54
C TRP A 184 -4.78 17.07 0.13
N THR A 185 -4.99 18.15 0.87
CA THR A 185 -4.51 19.49 0.52
C THR A 185 -2.99 19.50 0.31
N LEU A 186 -2.23 18.99 1.28
CA LEU A 186 -0.77 18.95 1.16
C LEU A 186 -0.27 17.96 0.08
N ILE A 187 -1.06 16.95 -0.27
CA ILE A 187 -0.73 16.04 -1.38
C ILE A 187 -0.84 16.80 -2.70
N GLY A 188 -1.90 17.58 -2.89
CA GLY A 188 -2.07 18.46 -4.05
C GLY A 188 -0.98 19.52 -4.13
N GLU A 189 -0.66 20.18 -3.01
CA GLU A 189 0.44 21.17 -2.94
C GLU A 189 1.78 20.58 -3.41
N ILE A 190 2.11 19.37 -2.99
CA ILE A 190 3.32 18.66 -3.44
C ILE A 190 3.29 18.42 -4.94
N LYS A 191 2.15 18.04 -5.51
CA LYS A 191 1.99 17.81 -6.95
C LYS A 191 2.08 19.08 -7.79
N GLU A 192 1.60 20.20 -7.28
CA GLU A 192 1.70 21.50 -7.95
C GLU A 192 3.12 22.08 -7.90
N SER A 193 3.96 21.59 -6.99
CA SER A 193 5.34 22.06 -6.83
C SER A 193 6.22 21.65 -8.02
N SER A 194 6.76 22.62 -8.74
CA SER A 194 7.74 22.39 -9.83
C SER A 194 9.06 21.76 -9.35
N LYS A 195 9.29 21.70 -8.03
CA LYS A 195 10.49 21.10 -7.43
C LYS A 195 10.38 19.58 -7.28
N ILE A 196 9.15 19.04 -7.28
CA ILE A 196 8.91 17.60 -7.15
C ILE A 196 8.78 17.00 -8.55
N THR A 197 9.68 16.09 -8.89
CA THR A 197 9.74 15.40 -10.19
C THR A 197 9.41 13.92 -10.09
N ILE A 198 9.46 13.35 -8.88
CA ILE A 198 9.07 11.95 -8.64
C ILE A 198 7.54 11.80 -8.60
N PRO A 199 7.03 10.65 -9.02
CA PRO A 199 5.59 10.37 -8.94
C PRO A 199 5.05 10.41 -7.50
N ILE A 200 3.86 10.98 -7.36
CA ILE A 200 3.12 11.04 -6.10
C ILE A 200 1.87 10.18 -6.19
N VAL A 201 1.76 9.21 -5.29
CA VAL A 201 0.59 8.35 -5.12
C VAL A 201 -0.22 8.81 -3.92
N GLY A 202 -1.45 9.22 -4.15
CA GLY A 202 -2.35 9.64 -3.09
C GLY A 202 -3.05 8.45 -2.41
N ASN A 203 -3.23 8.53 -1.10
CA ASN A 203 -3.91 7.51 -0.31
C ASN A 203 -4.75 8.13 0.80
N GLY A 204 -5.86 7.52 1.14
CA GLY A 204 -6.74 7.90 2.24
C GLY A 204 -8.18 8.18 1.79
N ASP A 205 -9.12 7.50 2.41
CA ASP A 205 -10.58 7.63 2.24
C ASP A 205 -11.13 7.54 0.82
N ILE A 206 -10.41 6.89 -0.09
CA ILE A 206 -10.98 6.46 -1.37
C ILE A 206 -11.99 5.35 -1.08
N LYS A 207 -13.27 5.66 -1.16
CA LYS A 207 -14.37 4.76 -0.78
C LYS A 207 -15.11 4.17 -1.98
N ASP A 208 -15.06 4.86 -3.11
CA ASP A 208 -15.78 4.54 -4.34
C ASP A 208 -15.04 5.06 -5.58
N ALA A 209 -15.62 4.84 -6.76
CA ALA A 209 -15.03 5.23 -8.02
C ALA A 209 -14.99 6.76 -8.21
N ALA A 210 -15.99 7.46 -7.73
CA ALA A 210 -16.07 8.92 -7.82
C ALA A 210 -14.95 9.58 -7.00
N GLY A 211 -14.70 9.12 -5.76
CA GLY A 211 -13.61 9.61 -4.92
C GLY A 211 -12.22 9.33 -5.51
N ALA A 212 -12.04 8.21 -6.20
CA ALA A 212 -10.79 7.94 -6.92
C ALA A 212 -10.61 8.88 -8.12
N LYS A 213 -11.67 9.12 -8.90
CA LYS A 213 -11.66 10.08 -10.01
C LYS A 213 -11.37 11.50 -9.52
N GLU A 214 -12.02 11.94 -8.45
CA GLU A 214 -11.78 13.25 -7.83
C GLU A 214 -10.30 13.38 -7.39
N ALA A 215 -9.70 12.33 -6.83
CA ALA A 215 -8.31 12.35 -6.42
C ALA A 215 -7.36 12.67 -7.59
N PHE A 216 -7.58 12.06 -8.76
CA PHE A 216 -6.82 12.38 -9.96
C PHE A 216 -7.10 13.79 -10.50
N ASP A 217 -8.37 14.14 -10.62
CA ASP A 217 -8.77 15.37 -11.32
C ASP A 217 -8.49 16.63 -10.48
N ARG A 218 -8.69 16.56 -9.15
CA ARG A 218 -8.55 17.69 -8.25
C ARG A 218 -7.13 17.87 -7.71
N TYR A 219 -6.45 16.79 -7.37
CA TYR A 219 -5.14 16.85 -6.73
C TYR A 219 -3.99 16.46 -7.65
N GLY A 220 -4.28 16.09 -8.90
CA GLY A 220 -3.29 15.83 -9.94
C GLY A 220 -2.31 14.69 -9.63
N VAL A 221 -2.64 13.79 -8.70
CA VAL A 221 -1.76 12.68 -8.33
C VAL A 221 -1.50 11.72 -9.49
N ASP A 222 -0.30 11.14 -9.53
CA ASP A 222 0.10 10.23 -10.61
C ASP A 222 -0.51 8.83 -10.47
N GLY A 223 -0.88 8.45 -9.25
CA GLY A 223 -1.54 7.19 -8.93
C GLY A 223 -2.40 7.31 -7.68
N VAL A 224 -3.33 6.38 -7.50
CA VAL A 224 -4.19 6.30 -6.32
C VAL A 224 -4.03 4.96 -5.64
N MET A 225 -3.73 4.97 -4.33
CA MET A 225 -3.62 3.75 -3.52
C MET A 225 -4.88 3.56 -2.67
N ILE A 226 -5.49 2.37 -2.78
CA ILE A 226 -6.76 2.05 -2.14
C ILE A 226 -6.54 0.94 -1.11
N GLY A 227 -6.98 1.17 0.12
CA GLY A 227 -6.88 0.21 1.22
C GLY A 227 -8.23 -0.32 1.66
N ARG A 228 -8.71 0.11 2.80
CA ARG A 228 -9.90 -0.43 3.51
C ARG A 228 -11.15 -0.62 2.66
N ALA A 229 -11.37 0.22 1.65
CA ALA A 229 -12.52 0.14 0.77
C ALA A 229 -12.52 -1.10 -0.15
N THR A 230 -11.35 -1.70 -0.39
CA THR A 230 -11.23 -2.93 -1.19
C THR A 230 -11.56 -4.18 -0.37
N TYR A 231 -11.49 -4.10 0.96
CA TYR A 231 -11.75 -5.21 1.85
C TYR A 231 -13.23 -5.62 1.79
N GLY A 232 -13.50 -6.80 1.24
CA GLY A 232 -14.85 -7.25 0.89
C GLY A 232 -15.45 -6.62 -0.37
N ARG A 233 -14.70 -5.74 -1.06
CA ARG A 233 -15.12 -5.07 -2.30
C ARG A 233 -13.98 -4.97 -3.33
N PRO A 234 -13.29 -6.04 -3.70
CA PRO A 234 -12.16 -5.96 -4.64
C PRO A 234 -12.59 -5.47 -6.03
N TRP A 235 -13.86 -5.62 -6.42
CA TRP A 235 -14.44 -5.09 -7.66
C TRP A 235 -14.38 -3.56 -7.76
N LEU A 236 -14.08 -2.87 -6.67
CA LEU A 236 -13.88 -1.42 -6.67
C LEU A 236 -12.81 -0.97 -7.67
N PHE A 237 -11.75 -1.75 -7.86
CA PHE A 237 -10.74 -1.45 -8.88
C PHE A 237 -11.34 -1.41 -10.29
N LYS A 238 -12.19 -2.38 -10.63
CA LYS A 238 -12.88 -2.43 -11.93
C LYS A 238 -13.86 -1.26 -12.09
N GLN A 239 -14.58 -0.91 -11.03
CA GLN A 239 -15.49 0.24 -11.02
C GLN A 239 -14.74 1.55 -11.27
N ILE A 240 -13.60 1.75 -10.60
CA ILE A 240 -12.77 2.94 -10.78
C ILE A 240 -12.24 3.04 -12.21
N LYS A 241 -11.66 1.97 -12.73
CA LYS A 241 -11.13 1.94 -14.12
C LYS A 241 -12.23 2.29 -15.12
N ARG A 242 -13.39 1.66 -15.02
CA ARG A 242 -14.50 1.92 -15.93
C ARG A 242 -14.91 3.39 -15.91
N LEU A 243 -15.06 3.96 -14.71
CA LEU A 243 -15.43 5.38 -14.58
C LEU A 243 -14.37 6.31 -15.17
N ILE A 244 -13.08 6.03 -14.96
CA ILE A 244 -11.99 6.86 -15.47
C ILE A 244 -11.88 6.76 -16.99
N GLU A 245 -12.00 5.56 -17.55
CA GLU A 245 -11.79 5.29 -18.98
C GLU A 245 -12.98 5.71 -19.84
N THR A 246 -14.20 5.54 -19.34
CA THR A 246 -15.41 5.71 -20.15
C THR A 246 -16.42 6.72 -19.60
N GLY A 247 -16.26 7.18 -18.37
CA GLY A 247 -17.23 8.00 -17.67
C GLY A 247 -18.46 7.25 -17.14
N GLU A 248 -18.51 5.91 -17.31
CA GLU A 248 -19.65 5.08 -16.90
C GLU A 248 -19.42 4.44 -15.52
N GLU A 249 -20.42 4.46 -14.68
CA GLU A 249 -20.45 3.76 -13.41
C GLU A 249 -20.85 2.31 -13.59
N LEU A 250 -20.14 1.39 -12.93
CA LEU A 250 -20.55 -0.01 -12.83
C LEU A 250 -21.30 -0.25 -11.52
N PRO A 251 -22.40 -1.02 -11.54
CA PRO A 251 -23.09 -1.41 -10.33
C PRO A 251 -22.22 -2.35 -9.48
N ASP A 252 -22.58 -2.49 -8.21
CA ASP A 252 -22.03 -3.53 -7.36
C ASP A 252 -22.44 -4.93 -7.88
N PRO A 253 -21.59 -5.95 -7.70
CA PRO A 253 -21.95 -7.32 -8.07
C PRO A 253 -23.21 -7.81 -7.37
N THR A 254 -23.98 -8.62 -8.05
CA THR A 254 -25.13 -9.35 -7.50
C THR A 254 -24.70 -10.28 -6.36
N THR A 255 -25.65 -10.73 -5.57
CA THR A 255 -25.37 -11.71 -4.49
C THR A 255 -24.71 -12.98 -5.01
N LEU A 256 -25.16 -13.48 -6.17
CA LEU A 256 -24.59 -14.69 -6.77
C LEU A 256 -23.14 -14.47 -7.19
N GLU A 257 -22.83 -13.36 -7.85
CA GLU A 257 -21.46 -13.00 -8.23
C GLU A 257 -20.54 -12.85 -7.02
N ARG A 258 -21.05 -12.27 -5.92
CA ARG A 258 -20.26 -12.18 -4.66
C ARG A 258 -20.01 -13.56 -4.03
N VAL A 259 -20.97 -14.49 -4.12
CA VAL A 259 -20.80 -15.87 -3.65
C VAL A 259 -19.72 -16.57 -4.47
N GLU A 260 -19.78 -16.47 -5.80
CA GLU A 260 -18.76 -17.10 -6.67
C GLU A 260 -17.35 -16.47 -6.44
N LEU A 261 -17.28 -15.17 -6.27
CA LEU A 261 -16.03 -14.49 -5.89
C LEU A 261 -15.49 -14.98 -4.54
N ALA A 262 -16.35 -15.10 -3.53
CA ALA A 262 -15.97 -15.58 -2.22
C ALA A 262 -15.47 -17.02 -2.24
N LYS A 263 -16.11 -17.90 -3.05
CA LYS A 263 -15.63 -19.26 -3.30
C LYS A 263 -14.25 -19.26 -3.96
N LYS A 264 -14.07 -18.46 -5.01
CA LYS A 264 -12.79 -18.33 -5.71
C LYS A 264 -11.68 -17.89 -4.77
N HIS A 265 -11.95 -16.89 -3.94
CA HIS A 265 -11.00 -16.41 -2.93
C HIS A 265 -10.68 -17.50 -1.89
N LEU A 266 -11.69 -18.23 -1.40
CA LEU A 266 -11.50 -19.35 -0.48
C LEU A 266 -10.60 -20.43 -1.07
N LEU A 267 -10.88 -20.85 -2.31
CA LEU A 267 -10.08 -21.87 -2.99
C LEU A 267 -8.61 -21.41 -3.15
N LYS A 268 -8.40 -20.16 -3.55
CA LYS A 268 -7.04 -19.58 -3.63
C LYS A 268 -6.36 -19.49 -2.28
N SER A 269 -7.08 -19.17 -1.22
CA SER A 269 -6.54 -19.14 0.15
C SER A 269 -6.13 -20.54 0.62
N VAL A 270 -6.92 -21.56 0.30
CA VAL A 270 -6.61 -22.97 0.60
C VAL A 270 -5.38 -23.43 -0.19
N GLU A 271 -5.30 -23.08 -1.48
CA GLU A 271 -4.14 -23.39 -2.33
C GLU A 271 -2.84 -22.82 -1.75
N VAL A 272 -2.85 -21.56 -1.33
CA VAL A 272 -1.66 -20.85 -0.86
C VAL A 272 -1.25 -21.27 0.57
N LYS A 273 -2.20 -21.51 1.47
CA LYS A 273 -1.96 -21.65 2.92
C LYS A 273 -2.29 -23.04 3.49
N GLY A 274 -2.81 -23.93 2.65
CA GLY A 274 -3.41 -25.19 3.10
C GLY A 274 -4.81 -25.01 3.69
N GLU A 275 -5.58 -26.08 3.73
CA GLU A 275 -7.01 -26.07 4.07
C GLU A 275 -7.27 -25.41 5.44
N ARG A 276 -6.58 -25.85 6.49
CA ARG A 276 -6.84 -25.41 7.86
C ARG A 276 -6.64 -23.90 8.01
N VAL A 277 -5.51 -23.37 7.55
CA VAL A 277 -5.19 -21.94 7.69
C VAL A 277 -6.02 -21.10 6.73
N GLY A 278 -6.13 -21.54 5.46
CA GLY A 278 -6.88 -20.86 4.42
C GLY A 278 -8.34 -20.64 4.81
N VAL A 279 -9.02 -21.69 5.30
CA VAL A 279 -10.41 -21.59 5.76
C VAL A 279 -10.55 -20.68 6.98
N LEU A 280 -9.64 -20.78 7.96
CA LEU A 280 -9.71 -19.95 9.15
C LEU A 280 -9.53 -18.45 8.82
N GLU A 281 -8.60 -18.11 7.98
CA GLU A 281 -8.34 -16.72 7.62
C GLU A 281 -9.41 -16.14 6.69
N MET A 282 -10.03 -16.97 5.86
CA MET A 282 -11.15 -16.55 5.01
C MET A 282 -12.40 -16.10 5.78
N ARG A 283 -12.59 -16.49 7.04
CA ARG A 283 -13.75 -16.05 7.84
C ARG A 283 -13.92 -14.54 7.87
N ARG A 284 -12.82 -13.81 8.02
CA ARG A 284 -12.83 -12.34 8.02
C ARG A 284 -13.22 -11.78 6.66
N HIS A 285 -12.71 -12.35 5.56
CA HIS A 285 -13.04 -11.93 4.21
C HIS A 285 -14.50 -12.23 3.85
N LEU A 286 -15.00 -13.41 4.22
CA LEU A 286 -16.41 -13.77 4.04
C LEU A 286 -17.34 -12.79 4.73
N SER A 287 -17.04 -12.46 5.99
CA SER A 287 -17.79 -11.44 6.74
C SER A 287 -17.80 -10.07 6.02
N ALA A 288 -16.69 -9.69 5.38
CA ALA A 288 -16.59 -8.43 4.65
C ALA A 288 -17.36 -8.45 3.33
N TYR A 289 -17.33 -9.56 2.56
CA TYR A 289 -18.04 -9.69 1.28
C TYR A 289 -19.56 -9.54 1.43
N PHE A 290 -20.11 -9.99 2.55
CA PHE A 290 -21.56 -10.01 2.80
C PHE A 290 -22.01 -9.01 3.86
N LYS A 291 -21.14 -8.06 4.22
CA LYS A 291 -21.49 -7.00 5.17
C LYS A 291 -22.69 -6.19 4.66
N GLY A 292 -23.71 -6.04 5.53
CA GLY A 292 -24.94 -5.31 5.21
C GLY A 292 -26.05 -6.17 4.59
N TYR A 293 -25.82 -7.46 4.34
CA TYR A 293 -26.90 -8.36 3.91
C TYR A 293 -27.80 -8.73 5.10
N PRO A 294 -29.14 -8.77 4.89
CA PRO A 294 -30.05 -9.23 5.92
C PRO A 294 -29.72 -10.65 6.39
N ASN A 295 -29.77 -10.90 7.69
CA ASN A 295 -29.53 -12.20 8.30
C ASN A 295 -28.11 -12.79 8.13
N PHE A 296 -27.16 -12.03 7.61
CA PHE A 296 -25.75 -12.43 7.59
C PHE A 296 -25.05 -11.87 8.85
N LYS A 297 -24.80 -12.79 9.82
CA LYS A 297 -24.08 -12.47 11.07
C LYS A 297 -22.76 -13.23 11.12
#